data_21784ade0bf080a7fe1d8215f952f0e7
#
_entry.id   21784ade0bf080a7fe1d8215f952f0e7
#
_cell.length_a   1.000
_cell.length_b   1.000
_cell.length_c   1.000
_cell.angle_alpha   90.00
_cell.angle_beta   90.00
_cell.angle_gamma   90.00
#
_symmetry.space_group_name_H-M   'P 1'
#
loop_
_entity.id
_entity.type
_entity.pdbx_description
1 polymer ?
#
loop_
_entity_poly.entity_id
_entity_poly.type
_entity_poly.pdbx_seq_one_letter_code
_entity_poly.pdbx_strand_id
1 'polypeptide(L)'
;MRRVLTLLAVLALSVSPLHAQTASTSLAGNYLPSVLATSPAHRDSLMEMIKGKPGLPFWVRALVRQPRYVALASEEVAVKDRRMQLFRACEPRTCETSWIRVLYSEDGKRALLYISDAKLGIKIFGDPTPEELTFLTR
;
A
#
# COMPACT_ATOMS: atom_id res chain seq x y z
N MET A 1 -80.07 18.71 -1.30
CA MET A 1 -79.03 17.93 -1.98
C MET A 1 -77.63 18.46 -1.62
N ARG A 2 -76.95 17.85 -0.65
CA ARG A 2 -75.61 18.25 -0.18
C ARG A 2 -74.62 17.29 -0.81
N ARG A 3 -73.72 17.78 -1.69
CA ARG A 3 -72.60 17.03 -2.23
C ARG A 3 -71.41 17.19 -1.32
N VAL A 4 -71.01 16.10 -0.67
CA VAL A 4 -69.79 16.03 0.14
C VAL A 4 -68.63 15.69 -0.81
N LEU A 5 -67.70 16.63 -0.96
CA LEU A 5 -66.44 16.39 -1.66
C LEU A 5 -65.43 15.81 -0.66
N THR A 6 -65.06 14.56 -0.86
CA THR A 6 -64.02 13.91 -0.09
C THR A 6 -62.65 14.16 -0.75
N LEU A 7 -61.78 14.97 -0.15
CA LEU A 7 -60.38 15.17 -0.56
C LEU A 7 -59.54 14.01 -0.04
N LEU A 8 -59.01 13.18 -0.96
CA LEU A 8 -58.00 12.20 -0.66
C LEU A 8 -56.61 12.90 -0.71
N ALA A 9 -55.96 13.06 0.43
CA ALA A 9 -54.60 13.50 0.52
C ALA A 9 -53.66 12.28 0.30
N VAL A 10 -52.93 12.25 -0.83
CA VAL A 10 -51.92 11.27 -1.09
C VAL A 10 -50.61 11.73 -0.47
N LEU A 11 -50.19 11.06 0.62
CA LEU A 11 -48.88 11.25 1.23
C LEU A 11 -47.84 10.52 0.41
N ALA A 12 -47.05 11.26 -0.38
CA ALA A 12 -45.88 10.71 -1.08
C ALA A 12 -44.70 10.55 -0.11
N LEU A 13 -44.44 9.34 0.33
CA LEU A 13 -43.21 9.00 1.09
C LEU A 13 -42.01 9.03 0.12
N SER A 14 -41.22 10.09 0.24
CA SER A 14 -39.91 10.19 -0.46
C SER A 14 -38.91 9.28 0.24
N VAL A 15 -38.65 8.12 -0.34
CA VAL A 15 -37.54 7.24 0.08
C VAL A 15 -36.25 7.81 -0.50
N SER A 16 -35.48 8.51 0.33
CA SER A 16 -34.12 8.92 -0.05
C SER A 16 -33.21 7.69 -0.02
N PRO A 17 -32.48 7.37 -1.11
CA PRO A 17 -31.53 6.31 -1.09
C PRO A 17 -30.36 6.70 -0.15
N LEU A 18 -30.18 5.94 0.92
CA LEU A 18 -29.01 6.02 1.77
C LEU A 18 -27.82 5.55 0.93
N HIS A 19 -27.03 6.47 0.40
CA HIS A 19 -25.73 6.13 -0.18
C HIS A 19 -24.81 5.73 0.96
N ALA A 20 -24.64 4.44 1.15
CA ALA A 20 -23.60 3.90 2.01
C ALA A 20 -22.24 4.29 1.40
N GLN A 21 -21.64 5.36 1.91
CA GLN A 21 -20.24 5.69 1.63
C GLN A 21 -19.41 4.58 2.26
N THR A 22 -18.88 3.66 1.46
CA THR A 22 -17.84 2.73 1.87
C THR A 22 -16.61 3.58 2.24
N ALA A 23 -16.37 3.76 3.53
CA ALA A 23 -15.14 4.37 4.02
C ALA A 23 -13.96 3.55 3.50
N SER A 24 -13.08 4.14 2.65
CA SER A 24 -11.90 3.44 2.18
C SER A 24 -10.96 3.21 3.36
N THR A 25 -10.50 1.97 3.54
CA THR A 25 -9.56 1.60 4.58
C THR A 25 -8.26 2.40 4.41
N SER A 26 -7.74 2.95 5.51
CA SER A 26 -6.45 3.65 5.50
C SER A 26 -5.31 2.71 5.11
N LEU A 27 -4.41 3.17 4.26
CA LEU A 27 -3.17 2.47 3.90
C LEU A 27 -2.00 2.82 4.85
N ALA A 28 -2.21 3.75 5.77
CA ALA A 28 -1.21 4.11 6.78
C ALA A 28 -1.28 3.20 8.01
N GLY A 29 -0.18 3.10 8.74
CA GLY A 29 -0.13 2.41 10.03
C GLY A 29 0.06 0.89 9.94
N ASN A 30 0.27 0.33 8.76
CA ASN A 30 0.51 -1.09 8.58
C ASN A 30 2.03 -1.38 8.58
N TYR A 31 2.39 -2.61 8.94
CA TYR A 31 3.78 -3.07 8.92
C TYR A 31 4.00 -4.06 7.79
N LEU A 32 5.11 -3.92 7.09
CA LEU A 32 5.43 -4.77 5.92
C LEU A 32 5.31 -6.28 6.21
N PRO A 33 5.85 -6.82 7.32
CA PRO A 33 5.72 -8.25 7.60
C PRO A 33 4.26 -8.71 7.72
N SER A 34 3.41 -7.89 8.34
CA SER A 34 1.98 -8.21 8.50
C SER A 34 1.25 -8.22 7.18
N VAL A 35 1.53 -7.24 6.32
CA VAL A 35 0.92 -7.16 4.99
C VAL A 35 1.38 -8.33 4.11
N LEU A 36 2.66 -8.69 4.13
CA LEU A 36 3.18 -9.84 3.38
C LEU A 36 2.61 -11.17 3.87
N ALA A 37 2.30 -11.29 5.16
CA ALA A 37 1.70 -12.49 5.73
C ALA A 37 0.22 -12.65 5.36
N THR A 38 -0.51 -11.55 5.22
CA THR A 38 -1.98 -11.56 5.05
C THR A 38 -2.46 -11.30 3.63
N SER A 39 -1.64 -10.68 2.78
CA SER A 39 -2.00 -10.34 1.40
C SER A 39 -1.13 -11.09 0.39
N PRO A 40 -1.68 -12.11 -0.29
CA PRO A 40 -0.96 -12.82 -1.35
C PRO A 40 -0.48 -11.90 -2.47
N ALA A 41 -1.27 -10.90 -2.88
CA ALA A 41 -0.89 -9.98 -3.95
C ALA A 41 0.38 -9.18 -3.61
N HIS A 42 0.47 -8.63 -2.39
CA HIS A 42 1.66 -7.91 -1.93
C HIS A 42 2.88 -8.84 -1.83
N ARG A 43 2.68 -10.01 -1.24
CA ARG A 43 3.75 -11.00 -1.09
C ARG A 43 4.30 -11.45 -2.43
N ASP A 44 3.42 -11.84 -3.35
CA ASP A 44 3.81 -12.44 -4.62
C ASP A 44 4.50 -11.41 -5.53
N SER A 45 4.01 -10.16 -5.57
CA SER A 45 4.64 -9.08 -6.34
C SER A 45 6.05 -8.74 -5.82
N LEU A 46 6.27 -8.73 -4.51
CA LEU A 46 7.59 -8.50 -3.93
C LEU A 46 8.53 -9.71 -4.17
N MET A 47 8.04 -10.92 -3.98
CA MET A 47 8.82 -12.13 -4.24
C MET A 47 9.30 -12.21 -5.69
N GLU A 48 8.42 -11.93 -6.64
CA GLU A 48 8.77 -11.94 -8.06
C GLU A 48 9.85 -10.90 -8.38
N MET A 49 9.77 -9.74 -7.73
CA MET A 49 10.73 -8.67 -7.93
C MET A 49 12.14 -9.01 -7.43
N ILE A 50 12.27 -9.71 -6.30
CA ILE A 50 13.57 -10.04 -5.70
C ILE A 50 14.13 -11.40 -6.11
N LYS A 51 13.27 -12.29 -6.64
CA LYS A 51 13.65 -13.65 -7.00
C LYS A 51 14.74 -13.66 -8.06
N GLY A 52 15.84 -14.38 -7.76
CA GLY A 52 16.95 -14.56 -8.69
C GLY A 52 17.75 -13.28 -8.97
N LYS A 53 17.53 -12.19 -8.28
CA LYS A 53 18.30 -10.96 -8.46
C LYS A 53 19.64 -11.06 -7.73
N PRO A 54 20.77 -10.86 -8.44
CA PRO A 54 22.08 -10.85 -7.80
C PRO A 54 22.34 -9.58 -7.01
N GLY A 55 23.29 -9.64 -6.07
CA GLY A 55 23.75 -8.46 -5.35
C GLY A 55 22.75 -7.83 -4.40
N LEU A 56 21.78 -8.58 -3.90
CA LEU A 56 20.87 -8.13 -2.85
C LEU A 56 21.45 -8.47 -1.48
N PRO A 57 21.30 -7.59 -0.46
CA PRO A 57 21.60 -7.94 0.92
C PRO A 57 20.85 -9.22 1.32
N PHE A 58 21.45 -10.04 2.18
CA PHE A 58 20.83 -11.30 2.61
C PHE A 58 19.44 -11.08 3.22
N TRP A 59 19.31 -10.08 4.07
CA TRP A 59 18.05 -9.77 4.74
C TRP A 59 16.94 -9.35 3.75
N VAL A 60 17.30 -8.69 2.64
CA VAL A 60 16.35 -8.32 1.57
C VAL A 60 15.90 -9.57 0.81
N ARG A 61 16.82 -10.49 0.51
CA ARG A 61 16.43 -11.77 -0.11
C ARG A 61 15.51 -12.60 0.76
N ALA A 62 15.60 -12.42 2.06
CA ALA A 62 14.82 -13.15 3.06
C ALA A 62 13.53 -12.42 3.53
N LEU A 63 13.22 -11.23 2.98
CA LEU A 63 12.12 -10.37 3.43
C LEU A 63 10.80 -11.10 3.68
N VAL A 64 10.45 -12.00 2.79
CA VAL A 64 9.17 -12.73 2.85
C VAL A 64 9.27 -14.00 3.70
N ARG A 65 10.39 -14.73 3.60
CA ARG A 65 10.54 -16.03 4.24
C ARG A 65 10.97 -15.96 5.69
N GLN A 66 11.80 -14.98 6.01
CA GLN A 66 12.36 -14.78 7.35
C GLN A 66 12.35 -13.29 7.67
N PRO A 67 11.24 -12.76 8.18
CA PRO A 67 11.10 -11.33 8.44
C PRO A 67 11.88 -10.90 9.68
N ARG A 68 13.20 -10.94 9.61
CA ARG A 68 14.13 -10.50 10.64
C ARG A 68 14.67 -9.12 10.31
N TYR A 69 13.79 -8.14 10.22
CA TYR A 69 14.14 -6.76 9.93
C TYR A 69 13.30 -5.81 10.78
N VAL A 70 13.76 -4.58 10.91
CA VAL A 70 12.99 -3.52 11.56
C VAL A 70 12.05 -2.92 10.54
N ALA A 71 10.76 -2.95 10.81
CA ALA A 71 9.73 -2.35 9.97
C ALA A 71 9.15 -1.12 10.67
N LEU A 72 8.98 -0.04 9.92
CA LEU A 72 8.24 1.15 10.35
C LEU A 72 6.80 1.07 9.86
N ALA A 73 5.91 1.79 10.54
CA ALA A 73 4.53 1.91 10.10
C ALA A 73 4.46 2.55 8.72
N SER A 74 3.61 2.00 7.85
CA SER A 74 3.44 2.50 6.49
C SER A 74 2.79 3.88 6.45
N GLU A 75 3.09 4.61 5.37
CA GLU A 75 2.44 5.87 5.03
C GLU A 75 1.54 5.68 3.81
N GLU A 76 0.39 6.32 3.82
CA GLU A 76 -0.41 6.50 2.62
C GLU A 76 0.12 7.70 1.84
N VAL A 77 0.41 7.52 0.57
CA VAL A 77 0.89 8.58 -0.31
C VAL A 77 0.02 8.66 -1.56
N ALA A 78 -0.13 9.87 -2.11
CA ALA A 78 -0.82 10.08 -3.37
C ALA A 78 0.21 10.27 -4.49
N VAL A 79 0.21 9.36 -5.46
CA VAL A 79 1.01 9.49 -6.67
C VAL A 79 0.06 9.81 -7.81
N LYS A 80 0.04 11.08 -8.24
CA LYS A 80 -1.04 11.62 -9.08
C LYS A 80 -2.39 11.37 -8.39
N ASP A 81 -3.32 10.72 -9.05
CA ASP A 81 -4.67 10.44 -8.51
C ASP A 81 -4.77 9.05 -7.86
N ARG A 82 -3.65 8.35 -7.65
CA ARG A 82 -3.63 6.99 -7.10
C ARG A 82 -3.15 7.00 -5.65
N ARG A 83 -3.88 6.33 -4.80
CA ARG A 83 -3.43 6.01 -3.44
C ARG A 83 -2.41 4.89 -3.50
N MET A 84 -1.28 5.09 -2.87
CA MET A 84 -0.23 4.09 -2.74
C MET A 84 0.23 3.97 -1.29
N GLN A 85 0.85 2.85 -0.96
CA GLN A 85 1.33 2.55 0.37
C GLN A 85 2.84 2.47 0.38
N LEU A 86 3.48 3.32 1.19
CA LEU A 86 4.93 3.37 1.34
C LEU A 86 5.35 2.68 2.62
N PHE A 87 6.16 1.65 2.50
CA PHE A 87 6.80 0.95 3.60
C PHE A 87 8.27 1.30 3.70
N ARG A 88 8.77 1.34 4.93
CA ARG A 88 10.19 1.46 5.25
C ARG A 88 10.62 0.32 6.13
N ALA A 89 11.78 -0.24 5.82
CA ALA A 89 12.40 -1.28 6.64
C ALA A 89 13.92 -1.18 6.58
N CYS A 90 14.59 -1.73 7.56
CA CYS A 90 16.05 -1.72 7.63
C CYS A 90 16.60 -2.98 8.30
N GLU A 91 17.87 -3.25 8.05
CA GLU A 91 18.59 -4.31 8.70
C GLU A 91 18.83 -3.98 10.17
N PRO A 92 18.50 -4.89 11.12
CA PRO A 92 18.78 -4.66 12.54
C PRO A 92 20.24 -4.30 12.79
N ARG A 93 20.49 -3.30 13.65
CA ARG A 93 21.80 -2.76 14.03
C ARG A 93 22.51 -1.94 12.93
N THR A 94 22.02 -1.94 11.69
CA THR A 94 22.63 -1.22 10.56
C THR A 94 21.62 -0.39 9.78
N CYS A 95 20.57 0.09 10.43
CA CYS A 95 19.49 0.86 9.81
C CYS A 95 19.97 2.14 9.10
N GLU A 96 21.10 2.71 9.53
CA GLU A 96 21.67 3.89 8.88
C GLU A 96 22.34 3.57 7.54
N THR A 97 22.78 2.33 7.35
CA THR A 97 23.59 1.93 6.20
C THR A 97 22.98 0.85 5.33
N SER A 98 21.92 0.18 5.79
CA SER A 98 21.21 -0.85 5.01
C SER A 98 19.71 -0.77 5.25
N TRP A 99 19.00 -0.21 4.29
CA TRP A 99 17.55 0.02 4.38
C TRP A 99 16.87 -0.10 3.02
N ILE A 100 15.55 -0.26 3.06
CA ILE A 100 14.69 -0.32 1.88
C ILE A 100 13.48 0.59 2.02
N ARG A 101 12.92 0.96 0.88
CA ARG A 101 11.55 1.46 0.73
C ARG A 101 10.81 0.62 -0.29
N VAL A 102 9.59 0.27 0.04
CA VAL A 102 8.69 -0.46 -0.86
C VAL A 102 7.44 0.38 -1.06
N LEU A 103 7.13 0.69 -2.30
CA LEU A 103 5.93 1.43 -2.67
C LEU A 103 4.97 0.47 -3.39
N TYR A 104 3.79 0.27 -2.81
CA TYR A 104 2.75 -0.59 -3.36
C TYR A 104 1.56 0.20 -3.85
N SER A 105 0.95 -0.27 -4.94
CA SER A 105 -0.44 0.07 -5.22
C SER A 105 -1.37 -0.48 -4.12
N GLU A 106 -2.54 0.11 -3.97
CA GLU A 106 -3.52 -0.28 -2.95
C GLU A 106 -3.87 -1.78 -3.00
N ASP A 107 -3.97 -2.36 -4.20
CA ASP A 107 -4.25 -3.79 -4.41
C ASP A 107 -3.01 -4.70 -4.29
N GLY A 108 -1.82 -4.14 -4.08
CA GLY A 108 -0.57 -4.86 -3.94
C GLY A 108 0.02 -5.45 -5.23
N LYS A 109 -0.64 -5.26 -6.37
CA LYS A 109 -0.19 -5.86 -7.64
C LYS A 109 1.00 -5.14 -8.27
N ARG A 110 1.11 -3.83 -8.06
CA ARG A 110 2.28 -3.04 -8.44
C ARG A 110 3.15 -2.84 -7.22
N ALA A 111 4.38 -3.29 -7.30
CA ALA A 111 5.40 -3.09 -6.27
C ALA A 111 6.62 -2.41 -6.86
N LEU A 112 7.20 -1.50 -6.10
CA LEU A 112 8.44 -0.81 -6.41
C LEU A 112 9.36 -0.93 -5.21
N LEU A 113 10.62 -1.24 -5.43
CA LEU A 113 11.60 -1.46 -4.39
C LEU A 113 12.83 -0.59 -4.60
N TYR A 114 13.17 0.19 -3.59
CA TYR A 114 14.41 0.92 -3.49
C TYR A 114 15.25 0.33 -2.35
N ILE A 115 16.48 0.01 -2.64
CA ILE A 115 17.45 -0.52 -1.69
C ILE A 115 18.63 0.43 -1.61
N SER A 116 19.02 0.79 -0.40
CA SER A 116 20.27 1.49 -0.12
C SER A 116 21.11 0.64 0.84
N ASP A 117 22.27 0.21 0.39
CA ASP A 117 23.19 -0.60 1.17
C ASP A 117 24.60 -0.06 1.03
N ALA A 118 25.32 0.15 2.14
CA ALA A 118 26.63 0.76 2.14
C ALA A 118 27.68 -0.07 1.38
N LYS A 119 27.49 -1.38 1.31
CA LYS A 119 28.42 -2.29 0.62
C LYS A 119 28.02 -2.60 -0.82
N LEU A 120 26.71 -2.72 -1.05
CA LEU A 120 26.16 -3.18 -2.33
C LEU A 120 25.60 -2.03 -3.19
N GLY A 121 25.54 -0.82 -2.63
CA GLY A 121 25.08 0.38 -3.32
C GLY A 121 23.55 0.49 -3.40
N ILE A 122 23.10 1.35 -4.30
CA ILE A 122 21.68 1.60 -4.54
C ILE A 122 21.18 0.69 -5.66
N LYS A 123 20.01 0.08 -5.42
CA LYS A 123 19.31 -0.73 -6.42
C LYS A 123 17.83 -0.36 -6.43
N ILE A 124 17.25 -0.31 -7.63
CA ILE A 124 15.85 0.07 -7.84
C ILE A 124 15.21 -1.00 -8.74
N PHE A 125 14.04 -1.49 -8.34
CA PHE A 125 13.28 -2.49 -9.07
C PHE A 125 11.83 -2.07 -9.27
N GLY A 126 11.21 -2.55 -10.33
CA GLY A 126 9.80 -2.33 -10.65
C GLY A 126 9.53 -1.16 -11.60
N ASP A 127 10.57 -0.55 -12.18
CA ASP A 127 10.47 0.54 -13.16
C ASP A 127 9.60 1.72 -12.67
N PRO A 128 10.03 2.41 -11.60
CA PRO A 128 9.27 3.53 -11.06
C PRO A 128 9.19 4.70 -12.04
N THR A 129 8.03 5.35 -12.10
CA THR A 129 7.91 6.65 -12.74
C THR A 129 8.70 7.71 -11.97
N PRO A 130 9.00 8.89 -12.57
CA PRO A 130 9.68 9.97 -11.83
C PRO A 130 8.95 10.39 -10.55
N GLU A 131 7.63 10.42 -10.56
CA GLU A 131 6.82 10.76 -9.40
C GLU A 131 6.90 9.68 -8.31
N GLU A 132 6.83 8.40 -8.69
CA GLU A 132 6.98 7.28 -7.75
C GLU A 132 8.39 7.26 -7.14
N LEU A 133 9.42 7.54 -7.95
CA LEU A 133 10.80 7.59 -7.50
C LEU A 133 11.01 8.67 -6.43
N THR A 134 10.31 9.80 -6.52
CA THR A 134 10.37 10.87 -5.51
C THR A 134 9.99 10.34 -4.12
N PHE A 135 9.00 9.47 -4.01
CA PHE A 135 8.61 8.85 -2.74
C PHE A 135 9.61 7.80 -2.26
N LEU A 136 10.27 7.11 -3.17
CA LEU A 136 11.27 6.09 -2.85
C LEU A 136 12.60 6.67 -2.36
N THR A 137 12.93 7.91 -2.74
CA THR A 137 14.25 8.53 -2.48
C THR A 137 14.28 9.58 -1.38
N ARG A 138 13.12 10.09 -0.90
CA ARG A 138 13.07 11.13 0.14
C ARG A 138 13.22 10.61 1.57
#